data_539c506506ebb681749f36c91c41994b
#
_entry.id   539c506506ebb681749f36c91c41994b
#
_cell.length_a   1.000
_cell.length_b   1.000
_cell.length_c   1.000
_cell.angle_alpha   90.00
_cell.angle_beta   90.00
_cell.angle_gamma   90.00
#
_symmetry.space_group_name_H-M   'P 1'
#
loop_
_entity.id
_entity.type
_entity.pdbx_description
1 polymer ?
#
loop_
_entity_poly.entity_id
_entity_poly.type
_entity_poly.pdbx_seq_one_letter_code
_entity_poly.pdbx_strand_id
1 'polypeptide(L)'
;AAAEAAERARQKAIAEAEAAKKRAEEEALAAQKRAEEEAELARIRAEKARLAAEAKAREAQQRATQAQYEAQEAQKGERFEEEQEKGEMF
;
A
#
# COMPACT_ATOMS: atom_id res chain seq x y z
N ALA A 1 -35.87 -27.31 -48.49
CA ALA A 1 -35.92 -26.32 -49.53
C ALA A 1 -35.48 -24.93 -49.02
N ALA A 2 -35.79 -23.87 -49.74
CA ALA A 2 -35.30 -22.51 -49.41
C ALA A 2 -35.80 -21.99 -48.05
N ALA A 3 -37.02 -22.33 -47.64
CA ALA A 3 -37.58 -21.91 -46.34
C ALA A 3 -36.85 -22.56 -45.17
N GLU A 4 -36.50 -23.85 -45.31
CA GLU A 4 -35.72 -24.57 -44.28
C GLU A 4 -34.30 -24.09 -44.16
N ALA A 5 -33.65 -23.75 -45.28
CA ALA A 5 -32.32 -23.18 -45.29
C ALA A 5 -32.29 -21.80 -44.65
N ALA A 6 -33.31 -20.98 -44.91
CA ALA A 6 -33.44 -19.64 -44.30
C ALA A 6 -33.66 -19.76 -42.78
N GLU A 7 -34.47 -20.74 -42.33
CA GLU A 7 -34.71 -20.97 -40.91
C GLU A 7 -33.44 -21.44 -40.18
N ARG A 8 -32.66 -22.33 -40.77
CA ARG A 8 -31.37 -22.80 -40.21
C ARG A 8 -30.37 -21.64 -40.11
N ALA A 9 -30.32 -20.82 -41.15
CA ALA A 9 -29.44 -19.63 -41.15
C ALA A 9 -29.82 -18.64 -40.04
N ARG A 10 -31.13 -18.44 -39.84
CA ARG A 10 -31.64 -17.57 -38.75
C ARG A 10 -31.30 -18.12 -37.40
N GLN A 11 -31.53 -19.42 -37.16
CA GLN A 11 -31.20 -20.06 -35.89
C GLN A 11 -29.70 -20.05 -35.60
N LYS A 12 -28.88 -20.25 -36.62
CA LYS A 12 -27.43 -20.13 -36.51
C LYS A 12 -26.99 -18.72 -36.13
N ALA A 13 -27.58 -17.71 -36.78
CA ALA A 13 -27.27 -16.32 -36.47
C ALA A 13 -27.68 -15.94 -35.04
N ILE A 14 -28.84 -16.43 -34.58
CA ILE A 14 -29.29 -16.24 -33.19
C ILE A 14 -28.31 -16.90 -32.20
N ALA A 15 -27.91 -18.15 -32.45
CA ALA A 15 -26.98 -18.88 -31.61
C ALA A 15 -25.62 -18.22 -31.56
N GLU A 16 -25.12 -17.71 -32.68
CA GLU A 16 -23.83 -16.98 -32.71
C GLU A 16 -23.92 -15.65 -31.95
N ALA A 17 -25.04 -14.93 -32.08
CA ALA A 17 -25.25 -13.69 -31.32
C ALA A 17 -25.33 -13.93 -29.83
N GLU A 18 -26.03 -14.98 -29.39
CA GLU A 18 -26.11 -15.36 -27.98
C GLU A 18 -24.75 -15.79 -27.43
N ALA A 19 -23.97 -16.55 -28.19
CA ALA A 19 -22.63 -16.97 -27.81
C ALA A 19 -21.68 -15.77 -27.70
N ALA A 20 -21.78 -14.81 -28.63
CA ALA A 20 -20.98 -13.58 -28.58
C ALA A 20 -21.34 -12.74 -27.37
N LYS A 21 -22.63 -12.59 -27.07
CA LYS A 21 -23.12 -11.88 -25.89
C LYS A 21 -22.59 -12.52 -24.59
N LYS A 22 -22.67 -13.84 -24.49
CA LYS A 22 -22.20 -14.58 -23.34
C LYS A 22 -20.68 -14.41 -23.13
N ARG A 23 -19.90 -14.47 -24.20
CA ARG A 23 -18.46 -14.23 -24.15
C ARG A 23 -18.14 -12.80 -23.69
N ALA A 24 -18.87 -11.82 -24.21
CA ALA A 24 -18.69 -10.44 -23.81
C ALA A 24 -19.00 -10.23 -22.33
N GLU A 25 -20.05 -10.87 -21.81
CA GLU A 25 -20.40 -10.82 -20.39
C GLU A 25 -19.34 -11.48 -19.52
N GLU A 26 -18.81 -12.64 -19.95
CA GLU A 26 -17.73 -13.33 -19.25
C GLU A 26 -16.43 -12.53 -19.23
N GLU A 27 -16.08 -11.90 -20.35
CA GLU A 27 -14.90 -11.02 -20.44
C GLU A 27 -15.04 -9.79 -19.56
N ALA A 28 -16.23 -9.17 -19.55
CA ALA A 28 -16.51 -8.03 -18.70
C ALA A 28 -16.40 -8.39 -17.22
N LEU A 29 -16.94 -9.56 -16.84
CA LEU A 29 -16.85 -10.05 -15.46
C LEU A 29 -15.41 -10.35 -15.07
N ALA A 30 -14.64 -10.98 -15.95
CA ALA A 30 -13.22 -11.27 -15.71
C ALA A 30 -12.39 -10.00 -15.60
N ALA A 31 -12.68 -8.98 -16.42
CA ALA A 31 -12.02 -7.69 -16.35
C ALA A 31 -12.35 -6.96 -15.05
N GLN A 32 -13.59 -7.02 -14.59
CA GLN A 32 -14.03 -6.46 -13.32
C GLN A 32 -13.31 -7.12 -12.15
N LYS A 33 -13.23 -8.44 -12.15
CA LYS A 33 -12.50 -9.20 -11.12
C LYS A 33 -11.04 -8.82 -11.06
N ARG A 34 -10.38 -8.71 -12.21
CA ARG A 34 -8.97 -8.30 -12.28
C ARG A 34 -8.76 -6.89 -11.73
N ALA A 35 -9.67 -5.97 -12.09
CA ALA A 35 -9.62 -4.60 -11.59
C ALA A 35 -9.78 -4.54 -10.07
N GLU A 36 -10.69 -5.33 -9.51
CA GLU A 36 -10.91 -5.43 -8.07
C GLU A 36 -9.68 -6.01 -7.35
N GLU A 37 -9.07 -7.06 -7.91
CA GLU A 37 -7.86 -7.66 -7.37
C GLU A 37 -6.67 -6.69 -7.40
N GLU A 38 -6.49 -5.97 -8.51
CA GLU A 38 -5.45 -4.94 -8.63
C GLU A 38 -5.65 -3.81 -7.64
N ALA A 39 -6.89 -3.36 -7.47
CA ALA A 39 -7.22 -2.33 -6.49
C ALA A 39 -6.93 -2.79 -5.06
N GLU A 40 -7.24 -4.03 -4.73
CA GLU A 40 -6.96 -4.63 -3.43
C GLU A 40 -5.45 -4.74 -3.17
N LEU A 41 -4.68 -5.21 -4.15
CA LEU A 41 -3.22 -5.27 -4.06
C LEU A 41 -2.59 -3.88 -3.89
N ALA A 42 -3.09 -2.89 -4.63
CA ALA A 42 -2.63 -1.52 -4.51
C ALA A 42 -2.90 -0.97 -3.11
N ARG A 43 -4.06 -1.25 -2.55
CA ARG A 43 -4.43 -0.86 -1.19
C ARG A 43 -3.52 -1.49 -0.15
N ILE A 44 -3.24 -2.79 -0.29
CA ILE A 44 -2.33 -3.51 0.62
C ILE A 44 -0.91 -2.94 0.56
N ARG A 45 -0.41 -2.65 -0.64
CA ARG A 45 0.91 -2.03 -0.84
C ARG A 45 0.99 -0.64 -0.21
N ALA A 46 -0.05 0.16 -0.40
CA ALA A 46 -0.14 1.49 0.18
C ALA A 46 -0.16 1.43 1.72
N GLU A 47 -0.90 0.49 2.29
CA GLU A 47 -0.97 0.27 3.74
C GLU A 47 0.40 -0.14 4.29
N LYS A 48 1.08 -1.08 3.63
CA LYS A 48 2.43 -1.51 4.03
C LYS A 48 3.44 -0.36 3.96
N ALA A 49 3.38 0.44 2.89
CA ALA A 49 4.25 1.60 2.74
C ALA A 49 4.00 2.63 3.84
N ARG A 50 2.73 2.87 4.19
CA ARG A 50 2.35 3.78 5.28
C ARG A 50 2.89 3.29 6.62
N LEU A 51 2.71 2.01 6.93
CA LEU A 51 3.19 1.42 8.18
C LEU A 51 4.73 1.46 8.27
N ALA A 52 5.41 1.19 7.17
CA ALA A 52 6.88 1.28 7.11
C ALA A 52 7.37 2.72 7.32
N ALA A 53 6.69 3.70 6.73
CA ALA A 53 7.02 5.11 6.91
C ALA A 53 6.78 5.56 8.36
N GLU A 54 5.69 5.12 8.98
CA GLU A 54 5.41 5.40 10.40
C GLU A 54 6.47 4.78 11.32
N ALA A 55 6.89 3.55 11.05
CA ALA A 55 7.93 2.89 11.83
C ALA A 55 9.26 3.64 11.74
N LYS A 56 9.66 4.07 10.54
CA LYS A 56 10.87 4.89 10.35
C LYS A 56 10.79 6.23 11.07
N ALA A 57 9.63 6.88 11.02
CA ALA A 57 9.41 8.14 11.71
C ALA A 57 9.54 7.97 13.23
N ARG A 58 9.01 6.89 13.79
CA ARG A 58 9.14 6.57 15.23
C ARG A 58 10.59 6.32 15.61
N GLU A 59 11.33 5.55 14.80
CA GLU A 59 12.75 5.30 15.05
C GLU A 59 13.56 6.59 15.04
N ALA A 60 13.31 7.46 14.04
CA ALA A 60 13.98 8.75 13.96
C ALA A 60 13.67 9.64 15.18
N GLN A 61 12.42 9.64 15.62
CA GLN A 61 11.99 10.36 16.81
C GLN A 61 12.69 9.84 18.06
N GLN A 62 12.75 8.53 18.23
CA GLN A 62 13.40 7.89 19.37
C GLN A 62 14.90 8.20 19.40
N ARG A 63 15.55 8.14 18.25
CA ARG A 63 16.98 8.49 18.13
C ARG A 63 17.24 9.96 18.49
N ALA A 64 16.37 10.86 18.00
CA ALA A 64 16.48 12.27 18.31
C ALA A 64 16.27 12.54 19.81
N THR A 65 15.29 11.88 20.42
CA THR A 65 15.04 12.00 21.86
C THR A 65 16.22 11.46 22.68
N GLN A 66 16.76 10.32 22.27
CA GLN A 66 17.92 9.71 22.93
C GLN A 66 19.16 10.60 22.81
N ALA A 67 19.40 11.17 21.63
CA ALA A 67 20.51 12.11 21.41
C ALA A 67 20.40 13.36 22.28
N GLN A 68 19.18 13.91 22.41
CA GLN A 68 18.91 15.05 23.28
C GLN A 68 19.18 14.71 24.76
N TYR A 69 18.72 13.55 25.19
CA TYR A 69 18.93 13.07 26.54
C TYR A 69 20.43 12.93 26.84
N GLU A 70 21.19 12.29 25.97
CA GLU A 70 22.62 12.12 26.10
C GLU A 70 23.37 13.44 26.12
N ALA A 71 22.97 14.38 25.26
CA ALA A 71 23.55 15.72 25.24
C ALA A 71 23.29 16.49 26.56
N GLN A 72 22.08 16.38 27.10
CA GLN A 72 21.74 16.98 28.39
C GLN A 72 22.53 16.37 29.53
N GLU A 73 22.68 15.05 29.56
CA GLU A 73 23.47 14.35 30.57
C GLU A 73 24.96 14.73 30.49
N ALA A 74 25.50 14.86 29.27
CA ALA A 74 26.87 15.33 29.08
C ALA A 74 27.07 16.75 29.59
N GLN A 75 26.13 17.66 29.34
CA GLN A 75 26.18 19.02 29.86
C GLN A 75 26.10 19.07 31.39
N LYS A 76 25.26 18.25 31.99
CA LYS A 76 25.17 18.14 33.45
C LYS A 76 26.48 17.63 34.05
N GLY A 77 27.12 16.65 33.43
CA GLY A 77 28.41 16.12 33.85
C GLY A 77 29.48 17.20 33.79
N GLU A 78 29.57 17.96 32.72
CA GLU A 78 30.52 19.07 32.58
C GLU A 78 30.30 20.17 33.64
N ARG A 79 29.05 20.55 33.88
CA ARG A 79 28.73 21.53 34.95
C ARG A 79 29.13 21.01 36.32
N PHE A 80 28.89 19.76 36.59
CA PHE A 80 29.24 19.17 37.86
C PHE A 80 30.76 19.17 38.07
N GLU A 81 31.54 18.81 37.07
CA GLU A 81 33.01 18.88 37.12
C GLU A 81 33.53 20.29 37.31
N GLU A 82 33.01 21.27 36.63
CA GLU A 82 33.34 22.67 36.77
C GLU A 82 33.06 23.20 38.19
N GLU A 83 31.93 22.86 38.76
CA GLU A 83 31.57 23.21 40.14
C GLU A 83 32.47 22.56 41.16
N GLN A 84 32.88 21.32 40.94
CA GLN A 84 33.83 20.60 41.78
C GLN A 84 35.21 21.24 41.74
N GLU A 85 35.72 21.58 40.58
CA GLU A 85 37.00 22.25 40.41
C GLU A 85 37.01 23.62 41.13
N LYS A 86 35.96 24.41 40.99
CA LYS A 86 35.80 25.66 41.68
C LYS A 86 35.76 25.50 43.21
N GLY A 87 35.09 24.44 43.68
CA GLY A 87 34.99 24.09 45.08
C GLY A 87 36.36 23.69 45.69
N GLU A 88 37.19 22.98 44.93
CA GLU A 88 38.53 22.62 45.35
C GLU A 88 39.51 23.78 45.43
N MET A 89 39.27 24.85 44.65
CA MET A 89 40.10 26.03 44.67
C MET A 89 39.89 26.92 45.91
N PHE A 90 38.77 26.72 46.54
CA PHE A 90 38.40 27.49 47.75
C PHE A 90 38.46 26.62 48.99
#